data_57f9c5d3429fd3d23163561865c8b156
#
_entry.id   57f9c5d3429fd3d23163561865c8b156
#
_cell.length_a   1.000
_cell.length_b   1.000
_cell.length_c   1.000
_cell.angle_alpha   90.00
_cell.angle_beta   90.00
_cell.angle_gamma   90.00
#
_symmetry.space_group_name_H-M   'P 1'
#
loop_
_entity.id
_entity.type
_entity.pdbx_description
1 polymer ?
#
loop_
_entity_poly.entity_id
_entity_poly.type
_entity_poly.pdbx_seq_one_letter_code
_entity_poly.pdbx_strand_id
1 'polypeptide(L)'
;MRHSLLALAFLAALPATANPPEVVSARAEARGGGRWTIFVTLRHPDTGWDHYASGWEVLTPDGTRLGYRELSHPHVDEQPFTRSLEDVAIPAAFDFVLIRPRCTLDGWVAMPTRLDIRR
;
A
#
# COMPACT_ATOMS: atom_id res chain seq x y z
N MET A 1 33.30 19.18 48.25
CA MET A 1 32.08 18.50 47.79
C MET A 1 32.16 18.29 46.29
N ARG A 2 32.26 17.06 45.86
CA ARG A 2 32.28 16.74 44.45
C ARG A 2 30.89 16.34 44.04
N HIS A 3 30.26 17.15 43.19
CA HIS A 3 29.01 16.79 42.58
C HIS A 3 29.29 15.93 41.37
N SER A 4 28.96 14.65 41.43
CA SER A 4 28.99 13.77 40.28
C SER A 4 27.74 14.05 39.43
N LEU A 5 27.92 14.76 38.30
CA LEU A 5 26.89 14.85 37.28
C LEU A 5 26.86 13.48 36.56
N LEU A 6 25.87 12.68 36.91
CA LEU A 6 25.51 11.52 36.09
C LEU A 6 24.88 12.05 34.81
N ALA A 7 25.62 12.04 33.72
CA ALA A 7 25.06 12.25 32.39
C ALA A 7 24.22 11.00 32.05
N LEU A 8 22.92 11.08 32.16
CA LEU A 8 22.02 10.08 31.61
C LEU A 8 22.08 10.21 30.09
N ALA A 9 22.83 9.33 29.44
CA ALA A 9 22.75 9.18 28.00
C ALA A 9 21.42 8.51 27.67
N PHE A 10 20.44 9.28 27.22
CA PHE A 10 19.26 8.73 26.59
C PHE A 10 19.66 8.16 25.23
N LEU A 11 19.84 6.84 25.16
CA LEU A 11 19.78 6.16 23.87
C LEU A 11 18.33 6.23 23.41
N ALA A 12 18.02 7.22 22.59
CA ALA A 12 16.78 7.22 21.85
C ALA A 12 16.85 6.02 20.91
N ALA A 13 16.08 4.96 21.20
CA ALA A 13 15.84 3.90 20.24
C ALA A 13 15.22 4.58 19.03
N LEU A 14 15.97 4.65 17.91
CA LEU A 14 15.42 5.05 16.63
C LEU A 14 14.30 4.05 16.33
N PRO A 15 13.06 4.54 16.08
CA PRO A 15 12.00 3.62 15.65
C PRO A 15 12.51 2.85 14.43
N ALA A 16 12.31 1.54 14.43
CA ALA A 16 12.58 0.73 13.26
C ALA A 16 11.95 1.44 12.06
N THR A 17 12.75 1.77 11.04
CA THR A 17 12.25 2.45 9.85
C THR A 17 11.24 1.53 9.20
N ALA A 18 9.96 1.84 9.34
CA ALA A 18 8.91 1.16 8.60
C ALA A 18 9.16 1.44 7.11
N ASN A 19 9.20 0.38 6.31
CA ASN A 19 9.27 0.48 4.85
C ASN A 19 7.90 0.12 4.29
N PRO A 20 6.93 1.06 4.31
CA PRO A 20 5.61 0.77 3.76
C PRO A 20 5.69 0.58 2.25
N PRO A 21 4.86 -0.28 1.66
CA PRO A 21 4.74 -0.36 0.21
C PRO A 21 4.32 1.00 -0.35
N GLU A 22 5.03 1.42 -1.42
CA GLU A 22 4.76 2.66 -2.12
C GLU A 22 3.96 2.38 -3.39
N VAL A 23 2.86 3.09 -3.59
CA VAL A 23 2.15 3.10 -4.88
C VAL A 23 2.88 4.05 -5.82
N VAL A 24 3.64 3.48 -6.75
CA VAL A 24 4.39 4.24 -7.76
C VAL A 24 3.44 4.81 -8.80
N SER A 25 2.47 4.02 -9.21
CA SER A 25 1.42 4.44 -10.15
C SER A 25 0.21 3.53 -10.02
N ALA A 26 -0.94 4.05 -10.43
CA ALA A 26 -2.17 3.29 -10.54
C ALA A 26 -2.99 3.82 -11.71
N ARG A 27 -3.75 2.93 -12.37
CA ARG A 27 -4.67 3.32 -13.43
C ARG A 27 -5.88 2.40 -13.44
N ALA A 28 -7.00 2.91 -13.96
CA ALA A 28 -8.25 2.19 -14.08
C ALA A 28 -8.65 2.13 -15.56
N GLU A 29 -9.07 0.95 -16.01
CA GLU A 29 -9.62 0.74 -17.34
C GLU A 29 -11.06 0.28 -17.24
N ALA A 30 -11.97 1.00 -17.89
CA ALA A 30 -13.37 0.64 -17.96
C ALA A 30 -13.57 -0.64 -18.81
N ARG A 31 -14.38 -1.56 -18.29
CA ARG A 31 -14.71 -2.81 -18.99
C ARG A 31 -16.19 -2.89 -19.40
N GLY A 32 -16.97 -1.86 -19.11
CA GLY A 32 -18.41 -1.82 -19.33
C GLY A 32 -19.22 -2.27 -18.12
N GLY A 33 -20.48 -1.83 -18.04
CA GLY A 33 -21.37 -2.23 -16.95
C GLY A 33 -20.95 -1.77 -15.55
N GLY A 34 -20.17 -0.70 -15.43
CA GLY A 34 -19.66 -0.23 -14.15
C GLY A 34 -18.50 -1.06 -13.60
N ARG A 35 -17.93 -1.96 -14.40
CA ARG A 35 -16.80 -2.82 -14.06
C ARG A 35 -15.50 -2.24 -14.58
N TRP A 36 -14.46 -2.39 -13.79
CA TRP A 36 -13.14 -1.81 -14.06
C TRP A 36 -12.04 -2.83 -13.77
N THR A 37 -10.96 -2.73 -14.52
CA THR A 37 -9.69 -3.36 -14.17
C THR A 37 -8.77 -2.29 -13.59
N ILE A 38 -8.23 -2.57 -12.41
CA ILE A 38 -7.32 -1.65 -11.71
C ILE A 38 -5.91 -2.23 -11.82
N PHE A 39 -4.97 -1.41 -12.28
CA PHE A 39 -3.55 -1.74 -12.36
C PHE A 39 -2.80 -0.92 -11.33
N VAL A 40 -2.00 -1.59 -10.52
CA VAL A 40 -1.21 -0.93 -9.47
C VAL A 40 0.24 -1.36 -9.58
N THR A 41 1.12 -0.37 -9.62
CA THR A 41 2.57 -0.57 -9.56
C THR A 41 3.05 -0.22 -8.16
N LEU A 42 3.65 -1.20 -7.49
CA LEU A 42 4.18 -1.05 -6.15
C LEU A 42 5.71 -1.09 -6.16
N ARG A 43 6.30 -0.38 -5.20
CA ARG A 43 7.70 -0.52 -4.79
C ARG A 43 7.73 -0.86 -3.31
N HIS A 44 8.43 -1.92 -2.97
CA HIS A 44 8.66 -2.33 -1.60
C HIS A 44 9.93 -3.19 -1.54
N PRO A 45 10.84 -2.96 -0.58
CA PRO A 45 12.05 -3.77 -0.48
C PRO A 45 11.73 -5.14 0.14
N ASP A 46 11.11 -6.01 -0.65
CA ASP A 46 10.80 -7.38 -0.25
C ASP A 46 12.10 -8.13 0.04
N THR A 47 12.21 -8.74 1.20
CA THR A 47 13.39 -9.51 1.60
C THR A 47 13.20 -11.01 1.50
N GLY A 48 11.97 -11.46 1.39
CA GLY A 48 11.56 -12.85 1.36
C GLY A 48 10.20 -13.01 2.02
N TRP A 49 9.88 -14.22 2.44
CA TRP A 49 8.60 -14.54 3.07
C TRP A 49 8.36 -13.84 4.42
N ASP A 50 9.43 -13.39 5.08
CA ASP A 50 9.33 -12.68 6.35
C ASP A 50 8.84 -11.24 6.21
N HIS A 51 9.14 -10.60 5.08
CA HIS A 51 8.77 -9.22 4.84
C HIS A 51 8.61 -8.96 3.35
N TYR A 52 7.35 -8.87 2.91
CA TYR A 52 7.01 -8.59 1.51
C TYR A 52 5.66 -7.85 1.42
N ALA A 53 5.47 -7.13 0.33
CA ALA A 53 4.18 -6.55 -0.01
C ALA A 53 3.20 -7.69 -0.31
N SER A 54 2.14 -7.81 0.49
CA SER A 54 1.26 -8.99 0.51
C SER A 54 -0.12 -8.74 -0.09
N GLY A 55 -0.43 -7.52 -0.47
CA GLY A 55 -1.70 -7.20 -1.11
C GLY A 55 -1.96 -5.72 -1.22
N TRP A 56 -3.01 -5.39 -1.93
CA TRP A 56 -3.56 -4.04 -1.97
C TRP A 56 -5.07 -4.09 -2.18
N GLU A 57 -5.74 -3.09 -1.66
CA GLU A 57 -7.19 -2.99 -1.77
C GLU A 57 -7.60 -1.70 -2.48
N VAL A 58 -8.79 -1.76 -3.07
CA VAL A 58 -9.46 -0.61 -3.67
C VAL A 58 -10.61 -0.22 -2.75
N LEU A 59 -10.63 1.03 -2.32
CA LEU A 59 -11.63 1.56 -1.40
C LEU A 59 -12.41 2.69 -2.05
N THR A 60 -13.68 2.83 -1.65
CA THR A 60 -14.44 4.06 -1.91
C THR A 60 -13.83 5.22 -1.10
N PRO A 61 -14.17 6.48 -1.41
CA PRO A 61 -13.69 7.63 -0.64
C PRO A 61 -14.02 7.55 0.86
N ASP A 62 -15.09 6.86 1.26
CA ASP A 62 -15.49 6.66 2.65
C ASP A 62 -14.87 5.41 3.30
N GLY A 63 -14.00 4.70 2.58
CA GLY A 63 -13.26 3.56 3.11
C GLY A 63 -13.92 2.20 2.96
N THR A 64 -15.00 2.08 2.17
CA THR A 64 -15.62 0.79 1.87
C THR A 64 -14.79 0.04 0.85
N ARG A 65 -14.46 -1.22 1.11
CA ARG A 65 -13.68 -2.04 0.18
C ARG A 65 -14.52 -2.42 -1.04
N LEU A 66 -13.99 -2.11 -2.22
CA LEU A 66 -14.53 -2.54 -3.51
C LEU A 66 -13.83 -3.79 -4.06
N GLY A 67 -12.60 -4.03 -3.67
CA GLY A 67 -11.84 -5.18 -4.09
C GLY A 67 -10.51 -5.32 -3.38
N TYR A 68 -9.93 -6.50 -3.47
CA TYR A 68 -8.66 -6.84 -2.87
C TYR A 68 -7.83 -7.70 -3.83
N ARG A 69 -6.58 -7.30 -4.03
CA ARG A 69 -5.59 -8.07 -4.77
C ARG A 69 -4.60 -8.69 -3.80
N GLU A 70 -4.66 -10.01 -3.65
CA GLU A 70 -3.64 -10.74 -2.91
C GLU A 70 -2.35 -10.84 -3.73
N LEU A 71 -1.21 -10.58 -3.10
CA LEU A 71 0.11 -10.80 -3.65
C LEU A 71 0.68 -12.03 -2.95
N SER A 72 0.75 -13.14 -3.67
CA SER A 72 0.91 -14.47 -3.06
C SER A 72 2.35 -14.87 -2.80
N HIS A 73 3.33 -14.05 -3.19
CA HIS A 73 4.75 -14.32 -2.99
C HIS A 73 5.60 -13.04 -2.99
N PRO A 74 6.82 -13.10 -2.40
CA PRO A 74 7.75 -11.97 -2.46
C PRO A 74 8.22 -11.66 -3.88
N HIS A 75 8.53 -10.38 -4.12
CA HIS A 75 9.12 -9.87 -5.36
C HIS A 75 10.49 -9.27 -5.06
N VAL A 76 11.46 -10.11 -4.67
CA VAL A 76 12.78 -9.64 -4.21
C VAL A 76 13.57 -8.99 -5.35
N ASP A 77 13.56 -9.59 -6.53
CA ASP A 77 14.35 -9.15 -7.68
C ASP A 77 13.56 -8.37 -8.73
N GLU A 78 12.27 -8.22 -8.54
CA GLU A 78 11.38 -7.48 -9.44
C GLU A 78 10.82 -6.26 -8.71
N GLN A 79 11.45 -5.10 -8.87
CA GLN A 79 11.01 -3.84 -8.25
C GLN A 79 11.23 -2.67 -9.22
N PRO A 80 10.24 -1.80 -9.44
CA PRO A 80 8.84 -1.97 -9.03
C PRO A 80 8.12 -3.06 -9.81
N PHE A 81 6.99 -3.52 -9.31
CA PHE A 81 6.19 -4.53 -10.00
C PHE A 81 4.74 -4.11 -10.13
N THR A 82 4.08 -4.56 -11.19
CA THR A 82 2.68 -4.21 -11.51
C THR A 82 1.81 -5.45 -11.47
N ARG A 83 0.67 -5.31 -10.80
CA ARG A 83 -0.39 -6.34 -10.78
C ARG A 83 -1.75 -5.70 -10.99
N SER A 84 -2.71 -6.50 -11.42
CA SER A 84 -4.05 -6.02 -11.72
C SER A 84 -5.11 -6.73 -10.87
N LEU A 85 -6.23 -6.06 -10.73
CA LEU A 85 -7.46 -6.61 -10.15
C LEU A 85 -8.60 -6.37 -11.14
N GLU A 86 -9.22 -7.45 -11.58
CA GLU A 86 -10.33 -7.41 -12.51
C GLU A 86 -11.68 -7.33 -11.79
N ASP A 87 -12.73 -6.97 -12.53
CA ASP A 87 -14.11 -6.99 -12.07
C ASP A 87 -14.38 -6.10 -10.84
N VAL A 88 -13.72 -4.97 -10.74
CA VAL A 88 -13.98 -4.01 -9.68
C VAL A 88 -15.22 -3.19 -10.04
N ALA A 89 -16.29 -3.34 -9.28
CA ALA A 89 -17.50 -2.54 -9.45
C ALA A 89 -17.32 -1.19 -8.76
N ILE A 90 -17.20 -0.13 -9.55
CA ILE A 90 -17.08 1.23 -9.01
C ILE A 90 -18.40 1.95 -9.24
N PRO A 91 -19.13 2.31 -8.17
CA PRO A 91 -20.36 3.08 -8.29
C PRO A 91 -20.17 4.38 -9.06
N ALA A 92 -21.12 4.72 -9.93
CA ALA A 92 -21.03 5.90 -10.80
C ALA A 92 -20.97 7.23 -10.02
N ALA A 93 -21.39 7.23 -8.76
CA ALA A 93 -21.35 8.41 -7.89
C ALA A 93 -19.92 8.82 -7.52
N PHE A 94 -18.94 7.91 -7.60
CA PHE A 94 -17.56 8.17 -7.23
C PHE A 94 -16.72 8.50 -8.45
N ASP A 95 -15.98 9.60 -8.39
CA ASP A 95 -15.03 10.03 -9.42
C ASP A 95 -13.58 9.72 -9.05
N PHE A 96 -13.37 9.11 -7.89
CA PHE A 96 -12.07 8.55 -7.48
C PHE A 96 -12.26 7.38 -6.52
N VAL A 97 -11.23 6.58 -6.40
CA VAL A 97 -11.09 5.51 -5.41
C VAL A 97 -9.74 5.68 -4.70
N LEU A 98 -9.55 4.91 -3.63
CA LEU A 98 -8.31 4.89 -2.87
C LEU A 98 -7.65 3.53 -3.00
N ILE A 99 -6.34 3.53 -3.22
CA ILE A 99 -5.52 2.32 -3.26
C ILE A 99 -4.72 2.24 -1.96
N ARG A 100 -4.88 1.15 -1.23
CA ARG A 100 -4.17 0.95 0.03
C ARG A 100 -3.42 -0.38 0.03
N PRO A 101 -2.09 -0.36 -0.08
CA PRO A 101 -1.29 -1.58 0.00
C PRO A 101 -1.00 -1.98 1.46
N ARG A 102 -0.54 -3.22 1.61
CA ARG A 102 -0.07 -3.77 2.87
C ARG A 102 1.21 -4.56 2.69
N CYS A 103 2.00 -4.66 3.76
CA CYS A 103 3.07 -5.64 3.84
C CYS A 103 2.89 -6.55 5.05
N THR A 104 3.59 -7.68 5.04
CA THR A 104 3.45 -8.71 6.07
C THR A 104 3.91 -8.25 7.45
N LEU A 105 4.85 -7.32 7.52
CA LEU A 105 5.41 -6.86 8.78
C LEU A 105 4.62 -5.70 9.40
N ASP A 106 4.31 -4.67 8.61
CA ASP A 106 3.71 -3.42 9.09
C ASP A 106 2.18 -3.35 8.87
N GLY A 107 1.62 -4.29 8.12
CA GLY A 107 0.18 -4.29 7.80
C GLY A 107 -0.20 -3.24 6.76
N TRP A 108 -1.40 -2.70 6.88
CA TRP A 108 -1.93 -1.70 5.96
C TRP A 108 -1.23 -0.36 6.10
N VAL A 109 -0.89 0.29 4.98
CA VAL A 109 -0.35 1.65 5.02
C VAL A 109 -1.38 2.64 5.57
N ALA A 110 -0.91 3.67 6.28
CA ALA A 110 -1.80 4.65 6.92
C ALA A 110 -2.45 5.60 5.90
N MET A 111 -1.73 5.95 4.84
CA MET A 111 -2.16 6.93 3.84
C MET A 111 -2.41 6.24 2.50
N PRO A 112 -3.68 5.98 2.13
CA PRO A 112 -4.00 5.43 0.83
C PRO A 112 -3.73 6.44 -0.30
N THR A 113 -3.49 5.93 -1.49
CA THR A 113 -3.24 6.72 -2.70
C THR A 113 -4.53 6.92 -3.47
N ARG A 114 -4.82 8.16 -3.83
CA ARG A 114 -5.98 8.50 -4.66
C ARG A 114 -5.75 8.10 -6.12
N LEU A 115 -6.77 7.48 -6.71
CA LEU A 115 -6.84 7.16 -8.14
C LEU A 115 -8.12 7.76 -8.71
N ASP A 116 -7.97 8.74 -9.60
CA ASP A 116 -9.10 9.36 -10.29
C ASP A 116 -9.71 8.40 -11.31
N ILE A 117 -11.03 8.35 -11.33
CA ILE A 117 -11.80 7.53 -12.27
C ILE A 117 -12.32 8.44 -13.37
N ARG A 118 -11.83 8.21 -14.57
CA ARG A 118 -12.22 8.96 -15.77
C ARG A 118 -13.16 8.12 -16.60
N ARG A 119 -14.39 8.61 -16.74
CA ARG A 119 -15.45 7.97 -17.52
C ARG A 119 -15.56 8.59 -18.90
#